data_44f4cdf0a569abac18ceccfd32085947
#
_entry.id   44f4cdf0a569abac18ceccfd32085947
#
_cell.length_a   1.000
_cell.length_b   1.000
_cell.length_c   1.000
_cell.angle_alpha   90.00
_cell.angle_beta   90.00
_cell.angle_gamma   90.00
#
_symmetry.space_group_name_H-M   'P 1'
#
loop_
_entity.id
_entity.type
_entity.pdbx_description
1 polymer ?
#
loop_
_entity_poly.entity_id
_entity_poly.type
_entity_poly.pdbx_seq_one_letter_code
_entity_poly.pdbx_strand_id
1 'polypeptide(L)'
;MADRTPPLAVEELRSLVASGSIDTVVLAFPDMQGRLQGKRFAAGFFLDEVLRHGTEGCNYLLAVDTEMNTVDGYAMSSWERGYGDFAMLPDLATLRLLPWHEGSALLVADLAWNDGSPVVAAPRQVLRRQLDRLAGLGYRAQVGTELEFIVFKDSYEQAWDRGYRGLTPANQYNIDYSILGTGRVEPLLRRIRNEMQAAGLTVESAKGECNLGQHEIAFRYDEALITCDQHAIYKTGAKEIAAQEGVSLTFMAKYDEREGNSCHIHLSLTDGDGDNAMAGDGPDGMSDLMRHFLAGQLAALRDFSLLYAPNINSYKRFQPGSFAPTAVAWGHDNRTCSLRVVGHGRSRRFENRLPGGDVNPYLATAGLVAAGLYGVEHELALPEVCTGNAYTSEYEQVPTTLREAADLWEASPIAKEAFGEEVVAHYLNMARVELVAYDAAVTDWELRRSFERL
;
A
#
# COMPACT_ATOMS: atom_id res chain seq x y z
N MET A 1 15.90 12.58 -9.59
CA MET A 1 16.00 11.13 -9.27
C MET A 1 17.42 10.70 -9.61
N ALA A 2 18.09 9.98 -8.71
CA ALA A 2 19.36 9.36 -9.05
C ALA A 2 19.13 8.37 -10.20
N ASP A 3 20.11 8.30 -11.13
CA ASP A 3 20.11 7.37 -12.27
C ASP A 3 20.21 5.94 -11.70
N ARG A 4 19.09 5.32 -11.40
CA ARG A 4 19.06 3.95 -10.85
C ARG A 4 19.18 2.94 -11.97
N THR A 5 20.08 1.99 -11.80
CA THR A 5 20.13 0.80 -12.65
C THR A 5 18.87 -0.06 -12.40
N PRO A 6 18.02 -0.30 -13.40
CA PRO A 6 16.86 -1.18 -13.24
C PRO A 6 17.30 -2.62 -12.95
N PRO A 7 16.43 -3.45 -12.34
CA PRO A 7 16.70 -4.88 -12.14
C PRO A 7 17.02 -5.64 -13.44
N LEU A 8 16.48 -5.16 -14.58
CA LEU A 8 16.78 -5.65 -15.92
C LEU A 8 17.04 -4.44 -16.84
N ALA A 9 18.17 -4.42 -17.55
CA ALA A 9 18.45 -3.38 -18.53
C ALA A 9 17.67 -3.59 -19.84
N VAL A 10 17.36 -2.51 -20.55
CA VAL A 10 16.61 -2.58 -21.84
C VAL A 10 17.38 -3.38 -22.89
N GLU A 11 18.70 -3.25 -22.95
CA GLU A 11 19.55 -4.00 -23.88
C GLU A 11 19.56 -5.49 -23.55
N GLU A 12 19.48 -5.84 -22.27
CA GLU A 12 19.36 -7.22 -21.83
C GLU A 12 17.98 -7.78 -22.20
N LEU A 13 16.89 -6.99 -22.01
CA LEU A 13 15.56 -7.36 -22.49
C LEU A 13 15.57 -7.65 -23.99
N ARG A 14 16.22 -6.78 -24.81
CA ARG A 14 16.35 -7.01 -26.27
C ARG A 14 17.04 -8.33 -26.58
N SER A 15 18.11 -8.64 -25.87
CA SER A 15 18.86 -9.89 -26.04
C SER A 15 18.00 -11.12 -25.67
N LEU A 16 17.25 -11.04 -24.56
CA LEU A 16 16.34 -12.11 -24.12
C LEU A 16 15.17 -12.32 -25.09
N VAL A 17 14.64 -11.24 -25.66
CA VAL A 17 13.59 -11.32 -26.70
C VAL A 17 14.17 -11.92 -27.98
N ALA A 18 15.35 -11.50 -28.43
CA ALA A 18 15.98 -12.04 -29.63
C ALA A 18 16.34 -13.54 -29.50
N SER A 19 16.66 -14.02 -28.33
CA SER A 19 16.90 -15.44 -28.01
C SER A 19 15.62 -16.27 -27.86
N GLY A 20 14.44 -15.63 -27.77
CA GLY A 20 13.17 -16.28 -27.46
C GLY A 20 12.99 -16.64 -25.98
N SER A 21 13.87 -16.15 -25.09
CA SER A 21 13.75 -16.37 -23.63
C SER A 21 12.65 -15.53 -23.01
N ILE A 22 12.32 -14.38 -23.61
CA ILE A 22 11.18 -13.51 -23.26
C ILE A 22 10.32 -13.30 -24.51
N ASP A 23 9.04 -13.60 -24.39
CA ASP A 23 8.03 -13.41 -25.45
C ASP A 23 6.94 -12.42 -25.06
N THR A 24 6.81 -12.11 -23.76
CA THR A 24 5.75 -11.27 -23.19
C THR A 24 6.33 -10.14 -22.34
N VAL A 25 5.82 -8.92 -22.53
CA VAL A 25 6.09 -7.79 -21.65
C VAL A 25 4.78 -7.27 -21.07
N VAL A 26 4.70 -7.21 -19.74
CA VAL A 26 3.58 -6.65 -19.00
C VAL A 26 3.89 -5.19 -18.71
N LEU A 27 3.02 -4.28 -19.17
CA LEU A 27 3.02 -2.88 -18.78
C LEU A 27 1.83 -2.64 -17.86
N ALA A 28 2.08 -2.29 -16.62
CA ALA A 28 1.05 -2.15 -15.59
C ALA A 28 1.17 -0.82 -14.83
N PHE A 29 0.08 -0.35 -14.26
CA PHE A 29 0.03 0.80 -13.36
C PHE A 29 -0.85 0.48 -12.15
N PRO A 30 -0.63 1.12 -10.98
CA PRO A 30 -1.49 0.95 -9.82
C PRO A 30 -2.81 1.72 -9.99
N ASP A 31 -3.94 1.03 -9.79
CA ASP A 31 -5.26 1.65 -9.70
C ASP A 31 -5.51 2.30 -8.32
N MET A 32 -6.70 2.84 -8.10
CA MET A 32 -7.07 3.52 -6.84
C MET A 32 -6.95 2.62 -5.60
N GLN A 33 -7.11 1.30 -5.77
CA GLN A 33 -6.97 0.31 -4.71
C GLN A 33 -5.53 -0.23 -4.57
N GLY A 34 -4.59 0.24 -5.40
CA GLY A 34 -3.21 -0.23 -5.45
C GLY A 34 -3.03 -1.57 -6.18
N ARG A 35 -4.03 -2.01 -6.95
CA ARG A 35 -3.94 -3.20 -7.80
C ARG A 35 -3.22 -2.86 -9.10
N LEU A 36 -2.46 -3.79 -9.65
CA LEU A 36 -1.84 -3.61 -10.95
C LEU A 36 -2.86 -3.86 -12.07
N GLN A 37 -3.13 -2.82 -12.85
CA GLN A 37 -3.92 -2.85 -14.07
C GLN A 37 -3.01 -2.61 -15.28
N GLY A 38 -3.35 -3.13 -16.45
CA GLY A 38 -2.49 -2.92 -17.61
C GLY A 38 -2.72 -3.91 -18.75
N LYS A 39 -1.68 -4.09 -19.57
CA LYS A 39 -1.71 -4.92 -20.78
C LYS A 39 -0.50 -5.86 -20.85
N ARG A 40 -0.70 -7.01 -21.48
CA ARG A 40 0.38 -7.91 -21.90
C ARG A 40 0.63 -7.74 -23.38
N PHE A 41 1.88 -7.51 -23.75
CA PHE A 41 2.30 -7.29 -25.14
C PHE A 41 3.17 -8.43 -25.61
N ALA A 42 3.09 -8.77 -26.90
CA ALA A 42 4.16 -9.51 -27.57
C ALA A 42 5.46 -8.70 -27.44
N ALA A 43 6.53 -9.32 -26.97
CA ALA A 43 7.75 -8.60 -26.58
C ALA A 43 8.40 -7.83 -27.75
N GLY A 44 8.34 -8.38 -28.99
CA GLY A 44 8.80 -7.66 -30.17
C GLY A 44 8.02 -6.36 -30.40
N PHE A 45 6.69 -6.41 -30.37
CA PHE A 45 5.84 -5.21 -30.53
C PHE A 45 6.10 -4.19 -29.41
N PHE A 46 6.28 -4.65 -28.16
CA PHE A 46 6.63 -3.77 -27.06
C PHE A 46 7.92 -3.00 -27.34
N LEU A 47 8.96 -3.67 -27.80
CA LEU A 47 10.29 -3.07 -28.07
C LEU A 47 10.25 -2.09 -29.27
N ASP A 48 9.43 -2.39 -30.28
CA ASP A 48 9.36 -1.60 -31.50
C ASP A 48 8.49 -0.34 -31.33
N GLU A 49 7.35 -0.46 -30.64
CA GLU A 49 6.32 0.57 -30.56
C GLU A 49 6.14 1.11 -29.12
N VAL A 50 5.77 0.25 -28.17
CA VAL A 50 5.31 0.68 -26.82
C VAL A 50 6.44 1.31 -26.01
N LEU A 51 7.65 0.81 -26.15
CA LEU A 51 8.83 1.34 -25.46
C LEU A 51 9.09 2.82 -25.78
N ARG A 52 8.74 3.28 -26.99
CA ARG A 52 9.00 4.64 -27.47
C ARG A 52 7.82 5.57 -27.29
N HIS A 53 6.62 5.06 -27.51
CA HIS A 53 5.41 5.87 -27.62
C HIS A 53 4.44 5.66 -26.45
N GLY A 54 4.72 4.68 -25.57
CA GLY A 54 3.73 4.26 -24.58
C GLY A 54 2.56 3.52 -25.24
N THR A 55 1.48 3.44 -24.52
CA THR A 55 0.20 2.89 -24.99
C THR A 55 -0.95 3.61 -24.32
N GLU A 56 -2.14 3.51 -24.87
CA GLU A 56 -3.32 4.12 -24.29
C GLU A 56 -4.07 3.15 -23.39
N GLY A 57 -4.81 3.68 -22.42
CA GLY A 57 -5.76 2.97 -21.58
C GLY A 57 -6.96 3.85 -21.28
N CYS A 58 -8.15 3.26 -21.19
CA CYS A 58 -9.34 4.04 -20.89
C CYS A 58 -9.24 4.67 -19.49
N ASN A 59 -9.58 5.95 -19.37
CA ASN A 59 -9.45 6.70 -18.13
C ASN A 59 -10.40 6.23 -17.02
N TYR A 60 -11.47 5.46 -17.35
CA TYR A 60 -12.34 4.86 -16.34
C TYR A 60 -11.58 3.92 -15.37
N LEU A 61 -10.41 3.39 -15.76
CA LEU A 61 -9.60 2.53 -14.90
C LEU A 61 -9.16 3.20 -13.59
N LEU A 62 -9.25 4.53 -13.52
CA LEU A 62 -9.12 5.31 -12.27
C LEU A 62 -10.47 5.90 -11.79
N ALA A 63 -11.61 5.36 -12.25
CA ALA A 63 -12.94 5.85 -11.93
C ALA A 63 -13.96 4.69 -11.82
N VAL A 64 -13.55 3.59 -11.20
CA VAL A 64 -14.35 2.36 -11.02
C VAL A 64 -14.45 2.00 -9.55
N ASP A 65 -15.44 1.17 -9.22
CA ASP A 65 -15.52 0.53 -7.92
C ASP A 65 -14.53 -0.67 -7.79
N THR A 66 -14.57 -1.36 -6.66
CA THR A 66 -13.70 -2.53 -6.41
C THR A 66 -13.96 -3.69 -7.38
N GLU A 67 -15.18 -3.80 -7.91
CA GLU A 67 -15.60 -4.83 -8.89
C GLU A 67 -15.35 -4.42 -10.34
N MET A 68 -14.69 -3.28 -10.57
CA MET A 68 -14.41 -2.70 -11.89
C MET A 68 -15.65 -2.15 -12.63
N ASN A 69 -16.75 -1.91 -11.94
CA ASN A 69 -17.88 -1.22 -12.53
C ASN A 69 -17.60 0.29 -12.64
N THR A 70 -17.98 0.89 -13.76
CA THR A 70 -17.97 2.35 -13.89
C THR A 70 -19.00 2.97 -12.96
N VAL A 71 -18.59 4.01 -12.23
CA VAL A 71 -19.43 4.71 -11.25
C VAL A 71 -19.37 6.21 -11.47
N ASP A 72 -20.43 6.91 -11.06
CA ASP A 72 -20.52 8.36 -11.23
C ASP A 72 -19.73 9.13 -10.16
N GLY A 73 -19.61 10.44 -10.36
CA GLY A 73 -19.03 11.39 -9.41
C GLY A 73 -17.56 11.71 -9.61
N TYR A 74 -16.88 11.10 -10.58
CA TYR A 74 -15.49 11.41 -10.92
C TYR A 74 -15.40 12.52 -11.97
N ALA A 75 -14.65 13.58 -11.66
CA ALA A 75 -14.46 14.71 -12.58
C ALA A 75 -13.67 14.32 -13.84
N MET A 76 -12.76 13.34 -13.73
CA MET A 76 -11.88 12.95 -14.83
C MET A 76 -12.55 12.06 -15.88
N SER A 77 -13.60 11.31 -15.52
CA SER A 77 -14.21 10.29 -16.38
C SER A 77 -15.68 10.11 -16.06
N SER A 78 -16.55 10.19 -17.08
CA SER A 78 -17.99 9.98 -16.95
C SER A 78 -18.63 9.66 -18.31
N TRP A 79 -19.88 9.23 -18.30
CA TRP A 79 -20.69 9.03 -19.51
C TRP A 79 -20.82 10.33 -20.32
N GLU A 80 -20.97 11.48 -19.67
CA GLU A 80 -21.09 12.79 -20.33
C GLU A 80 -19.79 13.20 -21.03
N ARG A 81 -18.63 12.75 -20.51
CA ARG A 81 -17.31 13.00 -21.11
C ARG A 81 -16.91 11.96 -22.15
N GLY A 82 -17.65 10.85 -22.27
CA GLY A 82 -17.42 9.81 -23.27
C GLY A 82 -16.24 8.87 -22.97
N TYR A 83 -15.73 8.82 -21.72
CA TYR A 83 -14.66 7.91 -21.30
C TYR A 83 -13.45 7.91 -22.24
N GLY A 84 -12.74 9.02 -22.33
CA GLY A 84 -11.51 9.13 -23.13
C GLY A 84 -10.36 8.28 -22.58
N ASP A 85 -9.21 8.36 -23.23
CA ASP A 85 -8.01 7.62 -22.86
C ASP A 85 -6.99 8.49 -22.10
N PHE A 86 -6.10 7.83 -21.39
CA PHE A 86 -4.82 8.35 -20.93
C PHE A 86 -3.66 7.53 -21.51
N ALA A 87 -2.49 8.13 -21.61
CA ALA A 87 -1.26 7.45 -21.99
C ALA A 87 -0.66 6.69 -20.79
N MET A 88 -0.25 5.46 -21.01
CA MET A 88 0.55 4.64 -20.11
C MET A 88 2.00 4.71 -20.58
N LEU A 89 2.83 5.45 -19.85
CA LEU A 89 4.24 5.71 -20.17
C LEU A 89 5.16 4.78 -19.38
N PRO A 90 5.93 3.89 -20.04
CA PRO A 90 6.81 2.93 -19.32
C PRO A 90 7.87 3.63 -18.50
N ASP A 91 7.95 3.33 -17.20
CA ASP A 91 9.09 3.72 -16.35
C ASP A 91 10.17 2.64 -16.41
N LEU A 92 11.21 2.91 -17.20
CA LEU A 92 12.29 1.95 -17.45
C LEU A 92 13.10 1.58 -16.20
N ALA A 93 13.10 2.43 -15.17
CA ALA A 93 13.74 2.13 -13.90
C ALA A 93 13.07 0.97 -13.15
N THR A 94 11.84 0.59 -13.56
CA THR A 94 11.07 -0.50 -12.94
C THR A 94 11.18 -1.82 -13.68
N LEU A 95 11.82 -1.85 -14.86
CA LEU A 95 11.92 -3.05 -15.71
C LEU A 95 12.56 -4.24 -14.97
N ARG A 96 11.85 -5.38 -14.97
CA ARG A 96 12.27 -6.60 -14.29
C ARG A 96 11.69 -7.86 -14.92
N LEU A 97 12.29 -9.01 -14.60
CA LEU A 97 11.70 -10.31 -14.92
C LEU A 97 10.50 -10.60 -14.02
N LEU A 98 9.57 -11.43 -14.51
CA LEU A 98 8.50 -12.05 -13.73
C LEU A 98 8.76 -13.57 -13.61
N PRO A 99 9.55 -14.02 -12.61
CA PRO A 99 9.98 -15.42 -12.54
C PRO A 99 8.83 -16.44 -12.41
N TRP A 100 7.71 -16.04 -11.84
CA TRP A 100 6.50 -16.89 -11.71
C TRP A 100 5.65 -16.96 -12.97
N HIS A 101 6.02 -16.22 -14.02
CA HIS A 101 5.47 -16.31 -15.37
C HIS A 101 6.60 -16.49 -16.37
N GLU A 102 6.73 -17.74 -16.86
CA GLU A 102 7.76 -18.07 -17.85
C GLU A 102 7.70 -17.13 -19.06
N GLY A 103 8.86 -16.71 -19.56
CA GLY A 103 8.97 -15.86 -20.72
C GLY A 103 8.50 -14.41 -20.53
N SER A 104 8.32 -13.95 -19.30
CA SER A 104 7.70 -12.64 -19.03
C SER A 104 8.61 -11.65 -18.33
N ALA A 105 8.49 -10.37 -18.73
CA ALA A 105 9.03 -9.20 -18.05
C ALA A 105 7.91 -8.21 -17.69
N LEU A 106 8.17 -7.31 -16.73
CA LEU A 106 7.22 -6.30 -16.28
C LEU A 106 7.88 -4.93 -16.16
N LEU A 107 7.10 -3.89 -16.49
CA LEU A 107 7.37 -2.49 -16.14
C LEU A 107 6.13 -1.88 -15.50
N VAL A 108 6.37 -0.88 -14.64
CA VAL A 108 5.31 0.00 -14.12
C VAL A 108 5.24 1.25 -15.01
N ALA A 109 4.01 1.70 -15.29
CA ALA A 109 3.76 2.89 -16.08
C ALA A 109 3.37 4.09 -15.20
N ASP A 110 3.79 5.27 -15.61
CA ASP A 110 3.18 6.53 -15.22
C ASP A 110 2.01 6.86 -16.16
N LEU A 111 1.01 7.59 -15.66
CA LEU A 111 -0.15 7.97 -16.45
C LEU A 111 -0.12 9.46 -16.78
N ALA A 112 -0.37 9.78 -18.06
CA ALA A 112 -0.42 11.14 -18.54
C ALA A 112 -1.63 11.35 -19.48
N TRP A 113 -2.14 12.56 -19.50
CA TRP A 113 -3.12 12.97 -20.51
C TRP A 113 -2.48 13.10 -21.89
N ASN A 114 -3.30 13.21 -22.95
CA ASN A 114 -2.81 13.32 -24.32
C ASN A 114 -1.97 14.57 -24.60
N ASP A 115 -2.07 15.59 -23.74
CA ASP A 115 -1.24 16.80 -23.80
C ASP A 115 0.11 16.64 -23.05
N GLY A 116 0.37 15.45 -22.49
CA GLY A 116 1.56 15.13 -21.73
C GLY A 116 1.50 15.54 -20.26
N SER A 117 0.45 16.19 -19.78
CA SER A 117 0.28 16.51 -18.38
C SER A 117 0.00 15.25 -17.56
N PRO A 118 0.50 15.15 -16.31
CA PRO A 118 0.27 13.97 -15.49
C PRO A 118 -1.20 13.83 -15.07
N VAL A 119 -1.69 12.58 -14.96
CA VAL A 119 -2.99 12.28 -14.36
C VAL A 119 -2.86 12.43 -12.84
N VAL A 120 -3.23 13.59 -12.30
CA VAL A 120 -2.95 13.99 -10.92
C VAL A 120 -3.55 13.07 -9.85
N ALA A 121 -4.67 12.40 -10.16
CA ALA A 121 -5.31 11.45 -9.27
C ALA A 121 -4.69 10.03 -9.32
N ALA A 122 -3.80 9.74 -10.27
CA ALA A 122 -3.12 8.45 -10.32
C ALA A 122 -2.25 8.25 -9.06
N PRO A 123 -2.36 7.12 -8.34
CA PRO A 123 -1.68 6.93 -7.04
C PRO A 123 -0.18 7.19 -7.10
N ARG A 124 0.47 6.73 -8.17
CA ARG A 124 1.90 6.93 -8.38
C ARG A 124 2.27 8.41 -8.55
N GLN A 125 1.41 9.21 -9.20
CA GLN A 125 1.59 10.65 -9.36
C GLN A 125 1.31 11.41 -8.06
N VAL A 126 0.31 11.00 -7.29
CA VAL A 126 0.04 11.55 -5.94
C VAL A 126 1.29 11.41 -5.06
N LEU A 127 1.93 10.23 -5.06
CA LEU A 127 3.18 10.03 -4.31
C LEU A 127 4.33 10.85 -4.88
N ARG A 128 4.58 10.82 -6.19
CA ARG A 128 5.66 11.59 -6.83
C ARG A 128 5.62 13.08 -6.45
N ARG A 129 4.43 13.68 -6.48
CA ARG A 129 4.26 15.09 -6.10
C ARG A 129 4.72 15.38 -4.68
N GLN A 130 4.45 14.50 -3.73
CA GLN A 130 4.92 14.68 -2.34
C GLN A 130 6.43 14.46 -2.22
N LEU A 131 6.98 13.49 -2.96
CA LEU A 131 8.42 13.24 -2.99
C LEU A 131 9.19 14.40 -3.63
N ASP A 132 8.63 15.03 -4.67
CA ASP A 132 9.22 16.22 -5.30
C ASP A 132 9.23 17.43 -4.33
N ARG A 133 8.17 17.64 -3.53
CA ARG A 133 8.14 18.64 -2.45
C ARG A 133 9.22 18.34 -1.42
N LEU A 134 9.34 17.10 -0.97
CA LEU A 134 10.36 16.68 -0.01
C LEU A 134 11.80 16.88 -0.56
N ALA A 135 12.00 16.53 -1.83
CA ALA A 135 13.28 16.74 -2.51
C ALA A 135 13.64 18.24 -2.65
N GLY A 136 12.62 19.11 -2.80
CA GLY A 136 12.79 20.56 -2.78
C GLY A 136 13.36 21.11 -1.46
N LEU A 137 13.17 20.38 -0.35
CA LEU A 137 13.79 20.67 0.96
C LEU A 137 15.16 19.97 1.16
N GLY A 138 15.64 19.22 0.17
CA GLY A 138 16.93 18.52 0.22
C GLY A 138 16.87 17.11 0.83
N TYR A 139 15.69 16.52 1.01
CA TYR A 139 15.53 15.21 1.65
C TYR A 139 14.94 14.18 0.70
N ARG A 140 15.20 12.89 1.02
CA ARG A 140 14.62 11.72 0.36
C ARG A 140 13.98 10.81 1.39
N ALA A 141 12.79 10.28 1.09
CA ALA A 141 12.10 9.32 1.95
C ALA A 141 12.60 7.89 1.69
N GLN A 142 13.01 7.22 2.77
CA GLN A 142 13.32 5.79 2.81
C GLN A 142 12.15 5.08 3.48
N VAL A 143 11.55 4.09 2.81
CA VAL A 143 10.31 3.45 3.26
C VAL A 143 10.45 1.92 3.25
N GLY A 144 9.94 1.27 4.29
CA GLY A 144 9.74 -0.18 4.36
C GLY A 144 8.30 -0.50 4.72
N THR A 145 7.73 -1.56 4.16
CA THR A 145 6.38 -2.04 4.48
C THR A 145 6.44 -3.44 5.06
N GLU A 146 5.77 -3.64 6.20
CA GLU A 146 5.53 -4.95 6.83
C GLU A 146 4.11 -5.39 6.44
N LEU A 147 3.98 -6.20 5.38
CA LEU A 147 2.69 -6.60 4.81
C LEU A 147 2.33 -8.02 5.23
N GLU A 148 1.32 -8.14 6.08
CA GLU A 148 0.78 -9.41 6.56
C GLU A 148 -0.30 -9.97 5.62
N PHE A 149 -0.44 -11.31 5.60
CA PHE A 149 -1.44 -12.02 4.83
C PHE A 149 -1.82 -13.34 5.49
N ILE A 150 -3.04 -13.83 5.20
CA ILE A 150 -3.53 -15.14 5.66
C ILE A 150 -3.55 -16.11 4.49
N VAL A 151 -3.03 -17.32 4.70
CA VAL A 151 -3.03 -18.42 3.74
C VAL A 151 -4.11 -19.45 4.10
N PHE A 152 -4.89 -19.86 3.08
CA PHE A 152 -5.89 -20.92 3.17
C PHE A 152 -5.51 -22.09 2.28
N LYS A 153 -5.90 -23.31 2.70
CA LYS A 153 -5.71 -24.54 1.92
C LYS A 153 -6.66 -24.64 0.74
N ASP A 154 -7.74 -23.88 0.78
CA ASP A 154 -8.72 -23.79 -0.29
C ASP A 154 -8.14 -22.95 -1.45
N SER A 155 -8.37 -23.36 -2.71
CA SER A 155 -8.02 -22.54 -3.87
C SER A 155 -8.92 -21.29 -3.96
N TYR A 156 -8.57 -20.33 -4.83
CA TYR A 156 -9.43 -19.17 -5.05
C TYR A 156 -10.80 -19.54 -5.58
N GLU A 157 -10.92 -20.54 -6.45
CA GLU A 157 -12.19 -21.05 -6.98
C GLU A 157 -13.05 -21.67 -5.87
N GLN A 158 -12.44 -22.50 -5.02
CA GLN A 158 -13.13 -23.07 -3.85
C GLN A 158 -13.56 -22.01 -2.85
N ALA A 159 -12.73 -20.98 -2.66
CA ALA A 159 -13.08 -19.85 -1.80
C ALA A 159 -14.26 -19.06 -2.37
N TRP A 160 -14.26 -18.81 -3.68
CA TRP A 160 -15.36 -18.16 -4.40
C TRP A 160 -16.68 -18.95 -4.23
N ASP A 161 -16.67 -20.25 -4.51
CA ASP A 161 -17.85 -21.14 -4.44
C ASP A 161 -18.46 -21.17 -3.04
N ARG A 162 -17.64 -20.93 -2.00
CA ARG A 162 -18.08 -20.83 -0.59
C ARG A 162 -18.47 -19.41 -0.15
N GLY A 163 -18.46 -18.44 -1.03
CA GLY A 163 -18.63 -17.01 -0.68
C GLY A 163 -17.62 -16.56 0.36
N TYR A 164 -16.38 -17.07 0.27
CA TYR A 164 -15.25 -16.77 1.16
C TYR A 164 -15.48 -17.12 2.64
N ARG A 165 -16.36 -18.09 2.94
CA ARG A 165 -16.71 -18.51 4.30
C ARG A 165 -16.28 -19.94 4.59
N GLY A 166 -15.92 -20.19 5.86
CA GLY A 166 -15.56 -21.52 6.30
C GLY A 166 -14.31 -22.08 5.60
N LEU A 167 -13.42 -21.21 5.15
CA LEU A 167 -12.15 -21.62 4.54
C LEU A 167 -11.25 -22.26 5.60
N THR A 168 -10.35 -23.12 5.17
CA THR A 168 -9.43 -23.84 6.03
C THR A 168 -8.08 -23.12 6.11
N PRO A 169 -7.76 -22.42 7.23
CA PRO A 169 -6.47 -21.79 7.36
C PRO A 169 -5.32 -22.80 7.21
N ALA A 170 -4.19 -22.37 6.67
CA ALA A 170 -3.01 -23.20 6.51
C ALA A 170 -2.46 -23.74 7.84
N ASN A 171 -2.61 -22.96 8.91
CA ASN A 171 -2.28 -23.33 10.29
C ASN A 171 -3.51 -23.22 11.19
N GLN A 172 -3.58 -24.03 12.24
CA GLN A 172 -4.75 -24.17 13.11
C GLN A 172 -4.50 -23.71 14.57
N TYR A 173 -3.38 -23.06 14.80
CA TYR A 173 -2.98 -22.46 16.07
C TYR A 173 -2.10 -21.23 15.81
N ASN A 174 -1.94 -20.39 16.82
CA ASN A 174 -1.06 -19.22 16.74
C ASN A 174 0.38 -19.67 16.46
N ILE A 175 0.95 -19.16 15.37
CA ILE A 175 2.29 -19.51 14.89
C ILE A 175 3.25 -18.31 14.93
N ASP A 176 2.91 -17.28 15.69
CA ASP A 176 3.74 -16.09 15.81
C ASP A 176 5.18 -16.48 16.20
N TYR A 177 6.14 -16.11 15.36
CA TYR A 177 7.56 -16.49 15.41
C TYR A 177 7.85 -18.01 15.50
N SER A 178 6.86 -18.90 15.28
CA SER A 178 7.06 -20.34 15.41
C SER A 178 7.72 -20.93 14.16
N ILE A 179 8.96 -21.37 14.27
CA ILE A 179 9.66 -22.09 13.19
C ILE A 179 8.95 -23.41 12.85
N LEU A 180 8.51 -24.17 13.86
CA LEU A 180 7.74 -25.39 13.62
C LEU A 180 6.41 -25.10 12.91
N GLY A 181 5.72 -24.04 13.33
CA GLY A 181 4.42 -23.67 12.79
C GLY A 181 4.48 -23.28 11.32
N THR A 182 5.47 -22.47 10.94
CA THR A 182 5.67 -22.02 9.56
C THR A 182 6.15 -23.12 8.61
N GLY A 183 6.79 -24.19 9.15
CA GLY A 183 7.33 -25.27 8.33
C GLY A 183 6.31 -25.97 7.43
N ARG A 184 5.02 -25.97 7.77
CA ARG A 184 3.95 -26.56 6.92
C ARG A 184 3.65 -25.72 5.69
N VAL A 185 3.89 -24.40 5.75
CA VAL A 185 3.62 -23.44 4.66
C VAL A 185 4.92 -23.04 3.96
N GLU A 186 6.07 -23.49 4.48
CA GLU A 186 7.39 -23.15 3.96
C GLU A 186 7.55 -23.39 2.44
N PRO A 187 7.01 -24.46 1.82
CA PRO A 187 7.10 -24.61 0.36
C PRO A 187 6.54 -23.39 -0.41
N LEU A 188 5.37 -22.88 -0.02
CA LEU A 188 4.79 -21.67 -0.59
C LEU A 188 5.60 -20.42 -0.26
N LEU A 189 5.94 -20.22 1.03
CA LEU A 189 6.70 -19.04 1.47
C LEU A 189 8.08 -18.98 0.81
N ARG A 190 8.75 -20.13 0.70
CA ARG A 190 10.03 -20.24 0.02
C ARG A 190 9.92 -19.90 -1.47
N ARG A 191 8.88 -20.38 -2.14
CA ARG A 191 8.63 -20.05 -3.54
C ARG A 191 8.42 -18.55 -3.71
N ILE A 192 7.55 -17.94 -2.92
CA ILE A 192 7.33 -16.48 -2.96
C ILE A 192 8.64 -15.74 -2.72
N ARG A 193 9.41 -16.05 -1.67
CA ARG A 193 10.68 -15.38 -1.38
C ARG A 193 11.68 -15.47 -2.55
N ASN A 194 11.86 -16.67 -3.10
CA ASN A 194 12.84 -16.88 -4.17
C ASN A 194 12.44 -16.17 -5.46
N GLU A 195 11.17 -16.20 -5.83
CA GLU A 195 10.68 -15.55 -7.06
C GLU A 195 10.65 -14.02 -6.92
N MET A 196 10.32 -13.49 -5.75
CA MET A 196 10.47 -12.05 -5.47
C MET A 196 11.94 -11.61 -5.53
N GLN A 197 12.86 -12.40 -4.94
CA GLN A 197 14.29 -12.11 -5.03
C GLN A 197 14.79 -12.13 -6.48
N ALA A 198 14.35 -13.09 -7.28
CA ALA A 198 14.70 -13.18 -8.70
C ALA A 198 14.07 -12.06 -9.54
N ALA A 199 12.94 -11.50 -9.10
CA ALA A 199 12.34 -10.30 -9.68
C ALA A 199 13.01 -8.99 -9.24
N GLY A 200 14.09 -9.04 -8.45
CA GLY A 200 14.88 -7.88 -8.00
C GLY A 200 14.35 -7.19 -6.74
N LEU A 201 13.47 -7.86 -5.96
CA LEU A 201 13.07 -7.41 -4.64
C LEU A 201 14.02 -8.02 -3.60
N THR A 202 14.61 -7.21 -2.73
CA THR A 202 15.51 -7.73 -1.68
C THR A 202 14.70 -8.27 -0.52
N VAL A 203 14.55 -9.58 -0.44
CA VAL A 203 13.87 -10.27 0.65
C VAL A 203 14.77 -10.37 1.87
N GLU A 204 14.27 -10.02 3.06
CA GLU A 204 15.01 -10.14 4.33
C GLU A 204 14.61 -11.40 5.10
N SER A 205 13.31 -11.61 5.33
CA SER A 205 12.83 -12.70 6.17
C SER A 205 11.37 -13.08 5.88
N ALA A 206 10.94 -14.18 6.49
CA ALA A 206 9.52 -14.54 6.61
C ALA A 206 9.25 -15.10 8.00
N LYS A 207 8.11 -14.78 8.58
CA LYS A 207 7.68 -15.28 9.89
C LYS A 207 6.18 -15.60 9.92
N GLY A 208 5.77 -16.38 10.90
CA GLY A 208 4.36 -16.54 11.27
C GLY A 208 3.86 -15.36 12.10
N GLU A 209 2.55 -15.18 12.11
CA GLU A 209 1.81 -14.16 12.83
C GLU A 209 0.73 -14.77 13.73
N CYS A 210 0.00 -13.91 14.46
CA CYS A 210 -0.90 -14.35 15.52
C CYS A 210 -2.16 -15.05 15.03
N ASN A 211 -2.74 -14.64 13.88
CA ASN A 211 -3.95 -15.26 13.35
C ASN A 211 -3.66 -16.60 12.67
N LEU A 212 -4.69 -17.42 12.52
CA LEU A 212 -4.57 -18.75 11.89
C LEU A 212 -4.16 -18.61 10.41
N GLY A 213 -3.04 -19.24 10.06
CA GLY A 213 -2.49 -19.17 8.70
C GLY A 213 -1.88 -17.82 8.34
N GLN A 214 -1.68 -16.93 9.31
CA GLN A 214 -1.14 -15.61 9.07
C GLN A 214 0.39 -15.61 9.01
N HIS A 215 0.93 -14.87 8.04
CA HIS A 215 2.34 -14.77 7.75
C HIS A 215 2.70 -13.34 7.32
N GLU A 216 3.99 -13.02 7.45
CA GLU A 216 4.62 -11.82 6.94
C GLU A 216 5.88 -12.19 6.17
N ILE A 217 6.13 -11.52 5.04
CA ILE A 217 7.42 -11.56 4.34
C ILE A 217 7.98 -10.14 4.33
N ALA A 218 9.12 -9.95 4.98
CA ALA A 218 9.79 -8.67 5.09
C ALA A 218 10.75 -8.45 3.92
N PHE A 219 10.72 -7.25 3.37
CA PHE A 219 11.62 -6.77 2.32
C PHE A 219 12.47 -5.62 2.84
N ARG A 220 13.68 -5.52 2.32
CA ARG A 220 14.54 -4.39 2.63
C ARG A 220 13.90 -3.09 2.18
N TYR A 221 13.98 -2.06 3.03
CA TYR A 221 13.53 -0.71 2.70
C TYR A 221 14.31 -0.14 1.50
N ASP A 222 13.69 0.76 0.78
CA ASP A 222 14.26 1.49 -0.36
C ASP A 222 13.65 2.90 -0.43
N GLU A 223 14.03 3.70 -1.43
CA GLU A 223 13.34 4.95 -1.71
C GLU A 223 11.82 4.72 -1.87
N ALA A 224 11.02 5.63 -1.38
CA ALA A 224 9.59 5.47 -1.18
C ALA A 224 8.82 4.96 -2.43
N LEU A 225 9.09 5.53 -3.62
CA LEU A 225 8.42 5.11 -4.85
C LEU A 225 8.76 3.67 -5.23
N ILE A 226 10.02 3.30 -5.04
CA ILE A 226 10.53 1.95 -5.33
C ILE A 226 9.86 0.93 -4.41
N THR A 227 9.81 1.22 -3.11
CA THR A 227 9.13 0.34 -2.15
C THR A 227 7.64 0.17 -2.50
N CYS A 228 6.95 1.24 -2.92
CA CYS A 228 5.55 1.15 -3.33
C CYS A 228 5.38 0.31 -4.60
N ASP A 229 6.24 0.47 -5.61
CA ASP A 229 6.25 -0.37 -6.81
C ASP A 229 6.51 -1.85 -6.45
N GLN A 230 7.50 -2.13 -5.60
CA GLN A 230 7.83 -3.47 -5.13
C GLN A 230 6.66 -4.10 -4.33
N HIS A 231 6.01 -3.32 -3.46
CA HIS A 231 4.84 -3.77 -2.70
C HIS A 231 3.68 -4.19 -3.63
N ALA A 232 3.36 -3.38 -4.65
CA ALA A 232 2.28 -3.71 -5.59
C ALA A 232 2.60 -5.00 -6.40
N ILE A 233 3.86 -5.16 -6.82
CA ILE A 233 4.35 -6.35 -7.52
C ILE A 233 4.32 -7.56 -6.60
N TYR A 234 4.81 -7.44 -5.36
CA TYR A 234 4.76 -8.50 -4.37
C TYR A 234 3.33 -8.95 -4.07
N LYS A 235 2.43 -8.01 -3.82
CA LYS A 235 1.02 -8.31 -3.51
C LYS A 235 0.31 -9.06 -4.64
N THR A 236 0.63 -8.71 -5.88
CA THR A 236 0.12 -9.40 -7.08
C THR A 236 0.76 -10.77 -7.24
N GLY A 237 2.10 -10.83 -7.25
CA GLY A 237 2.86 -12.05 -7.46
C GLY A 237 2.60 -13.12 -6.39
N ALA A 238 2.48 -12.72 -5.12
CA ALA A 238 2.15 -13.66 -4.04
C ALA A 238 0.80 -14.36 -4.27
N LYS A 239 -0.22 -13.62 -4.75
CA LYS A 239 -1.53 -14.20 -5.11
C LYS A 239 -1.44 -15.13 -6.33
N GLU A 240 -0.70 -14.73 -7.36
CA GLU A 240 -0.50 -15.54 -8.57
C GLU A 240 0.25 -16.83 -8.24
N ILE A 241 1.29 -16.77 -7.41
CA ILE A 241 2.03 -17.94 -6.94
C ILE A 241 1.14 -18.86 -6.09
N ALA A 242 0.34 -18.30 -5.17
CA ALA A 242 -0.61 -19.09 -4.37
C ALA A 242 -1.63 -19.81 -5.24
N ALA A 243 -2.17 -19.14 -6.26
CA ALA A 243 -3.08 -19.75 -7.23
C ALA A 243 -2.43 -20.93 -7.98
N GLN A 244 -1.17 -20.78 -8.41
CA GLN A 244 -0.40 -21.85 -9.06
C GLN A 244 -0.11 -23.04 -8.14
N GLU A 245 0.00 -22.81 -6.82
CA GLU A 245 0.14 -23.86 -5.80
C GLU A 245 -1.20 -24.47 -5.36
N GLY A 246 -2.33 -24.05 -5.96
CA GLY A 246 -3.66 -24.55 -5.65
C GLY A 246 -4.21 -24.15 -4.28
N VAL A 247 -3.70 -23.07 -3.72
CA VAL A 247 -4.10 -22.49 -2.43
C VAL A 247 -4.54 -21.03 -2.64
N SER A 248 -5.09 -20.40 -1.61
CA SER A 248 -5.37 -18.98 -1.65
C SER A 248 -4.72 -18.23 -0.50
N LEU A 249 -4.47 -16.94 -0.70
CA LEU A 249 -4.07 -16.02 0.34
C LEU A 249 -4.85 -14.70 0.23
N THR A 250 -4.99 -14.00 1.36
CA THR A 250 -5.66 -12.72 1.41
C THR A 250 -4.86 -11.68 2.19
N PHE A 251 -4.86 -10.46 1.66
CA PHE A 251 -4.36 -9.25 2.33
C PHE A 251 -5.50 -8.41 2.94
N MET A 252 -6.70 -8.97 3.01
CA MET A 252 -7.86 -8.32 3.61
C MET A 252 -7.53 -7.88 5.05
N ALA A 253 -7.83 -6.63 5.41
CA ALA A 253 -7.44 -6.07 6.71
C ALA A 253 -8.02 -6.85 7.91
N LYS A 254 -9.23 -7.39 7.77
CA LYS A 254 -9.91 -8.17 8.83
C LYS A 254 -10.72 -9.30 8.21
N TYR A 255 -10.18 -10.52 8.22
CA TYR A 255 -10.87 -11.68 7.65
C TYR A 255 -11.90 -12.28 8.61
N ASP A 256 -11.56 -12.39 9.89
CA ASP A 256 -12.40 -12.96 10.95
C ASP A 256 -12.32 -12.11 12.25
N GLU A 257 -12.81 -12.64 13.36
CA GLU A 257 -12.81 -11.95 14.66
C GLU A 257 -11.43 -11.88 15.32
N ARG A 258 -10.42 -12.63 14.82
CA ARG A 258 -9.04 -12.64 15.34
C ARG A 258 -8.25 -11.45 14.84
N GLU A 259 -6.92 -11.49 14.99
CA GLU A 259 -6.02 -10.45 14.51
C GLU A 259 -6.17 -10.22 13.01
N GLY A 260 -6.16 -8.95 12.60
CA GLY A 260 -6.21 -8.56 11.19
C GLY A 260 -4.82 -8.53 10.55
N ASN A 261 -4.78 -8.36 9.23
CA ASN A 261 -3.54 -8.12 8.51
C ASN A 261 -3.15 -6.64 8.57
N SER A 262 -1.98 -6.36 9.09
CA SER A 262 -1.37 -5.04 9.10
C SER A 262 -0.54 -4.81 7.82
N CYS A 263 -0.28 -3.56 7.54
CA CYS A 263 0.79 -3.10 6.67
C CYS A 263 1.48 -1.93 7.37
N HIS A 264 2.30 -2.21 8.39
CA HIS A 264 3.03 -1.15 9.05
C HIS A 264 4.01 -0.50 8.09
N ILE A 265 4.02 0.83 8.06
CA ILE A 265 4.90 1.58 7.15
C ILE A 265 5.96 2.29 7.98
N HIS A 266 7.20 1.87 7.80
CA HIS A 266 8.39 2.51 8.35
C HIS A 266 8.84 3.62 7.42
N LEU A 267 9.18 4.78 7.99
CA LEU A 267 9.72 5.91 7.24
C LEU A 267 10.90 6.55 7.97
N SER A 268 11.96 6.82 7.21
CA SER A 268 13.04 7.71 7.58
C SER A 268 13.36 8.66 6.43
N LEU A 269 14.12 9.71 6.73
CA LEU A 269 14.60 10.67 5.74
C LEU A 269 16.12 10.59 5.65
N THR A 270 16.66 10.69 4.42
CA THR A 270 18.07 10.92 4.18
C THR A 270 18.27 12.31 3.59
N ASP A 271 19.38 12.93 3.92
CA ASP A 271 19.84 14.20 3.32
C ASP A 271 20.57 13.98 1.98
N GLY A 272 21.16 15.05 1.45
CA GLY A 272 21.89 15.03 0.19
C GLY A 272 23.17 14.16 0.20
N ASP A 273 23.74 13.92 1.37
CA ASP A 273 24.94 13.09 1.57
C ASP A 273 24.56 11.62 1.83
N GLY A 274 23.26 11.32 1.99
CA GLY A 274 22.73 9.98 2.26
C GLY A 274 22.74 9.61 3.75
N ASP A 275 22.99 10.57 4.63
CA ASP A 275 22.93 10.35 6.06
C ASP A 275 21.48 10.49 6.57
N ASN A 276 21.17 9.80 7.69
CA ASN A 276 19.85 9.81 8.28
C ASN A 276 19.54 11.18 8.93
N ALA A 277 18.67 11.95 8.30
CA ALA A 277 18.28 13.30 8.76
C ALA A 277 17.33 13.29 9.97
N MET A 278 16.75 12.15 10.34
CA MET A 278 15.88 12.02 11.51
C MET A 278 16.66 11.79 12.82
N ALA A 279 17.93 11.37 12.73
CA ALA A 279 18.79 11.24 13.89
C ALA A 279 19.36 12.60 14.30
N GLY A 280 19.53 12.83 15.60
CA GLY A 280 20.08 14.06 16.14
C GLY A 280 20.58 13.91 17.57
N ASP A 281 21.15 14.99 18.10
CA ASP A 281 21.71 15.07 19.46
C ASP A 281 20.67 15.45 20.52
N GLY A 282 19.39 15.53 20.16
CA GLY A 282 18.27 15.80 21.07
C GLY A 282 18.14 14.73 22.17
N PRO A 283 17.36 14.99 23.23
CA PRO A 283 17.25 14.11 24.41
C PRO A 283 16.89 12.67 24.06
N ASP A 284 16.11 12.45 22.98
CA ASP A 284 15.65 11.13 22.53
C ASP A 284 16.40 10.65 21.29
N GLY A 285 17.52 11.31 20.92
CA GLY A 285 18.27 11.02 19.72
C GLY A 285 17.51 11.36 18.42
N MET A 286 16.52 12.26 18.49
CA MET A 286 15.77 12.77 17.35
C MET A 286 16.28 14.17 16.98
N SER A 287 16.36 14.44 15.66
CA SER A 287 16.57 15.79 15.15
C SER A 287 15.30 16.65 15.29
N ASP A 288 15.45 17.98 15.18
CA ASP A 288 14.30 18.88 15.13
C ASP A 288 13.42 18.60 13.92
N LEU A 289 14.02 18.22 12.78
CA LEU A 289 13.30 17.76 11.60
C LEU A 289 12.38 16.58 11.94
N MET A 290 12.88 15.54 12.63
CA MET A 290 12.07 14.40 13.03
C MET A 290 10.94 14.80 13.96
N ARG A 291 11.16 15.72 14.91
CA ARG A 291 10.14 16.20 15.84
C ARG A 291 9.00 16.89 15.12
N HIS A 292 9.31 17.82 14.22
CA HIS A 292 8.29 18.50 13.39
C HIS A 292 7.57 17.50 12.47
N PHE A 293 8.32 16.62 11.83
CA PHE A 293 7.76 15.61 10.93
C PHE A 293 6.80 14.66 11.65
N LEU A 294 7.16 14.20 12.85
CA LEU A 294 6.31 13.35 13.70
C LEU A 294 5.09 14.10 14.25
N ALA A 295 5.24 15.40 14.60
CA ALA A 295 4.12 16.24 15.01
C ALA A 295 3.10 16.40 13.88
N GLY A 296 3.56 16.56 12.64
CA GLY A 296 2.71 16.59 11.47
C GLY A 296 1.96 15.27 11.23
N GLN A 297 2.63 14.13 11.47
CA GLN A 297 1.96 12.82 11.43
C GLN A 297 0.77 12.77 12.39
N LEU A 298 0.94 13.21 13.63
CA LEU A 298 -0.13 13.21 14.64
C LEU A 298 -1.25 14.18 14.27
N ALA A 299 -0.91 15.38 13.80
CA ALA A 299 -1.89 16.38 13.40
C ALA A 299 -2.79 15.93 12.25
N ALA A 300 -2.24 15.20 11.28
CA ALA A 300 -2.97 14.73 10.10
C ALA A 300 -3.50 13.29 10.23
N LEU A 301 -3.22 12.57 11.33
CA LEU A 301 -3.48 11.13 11.42
C LEU A 301 -4.93 10.75 11.18
N ARG A 302 -5.85 11.49 11.79
CA ARG A 302 -7.30 11.28 11.63
C ARG A 302 -7.78 11.70 10.24
N ASP A 303 -7.34 12.86 9.79
CA ASP A 303 -7.71 13.43 8.50
C ASP A 303 -7.28 12.52 7.34
N PHE A 304 -6.10 11.88 7.47
CA PHE A 304 -5.53 10.99 6.46
C PHE A 304 -5.88 9.51 6.66
N SER A 305 -6.74 9.19 7.62
CA SER A 305 -7.15 7.80 7.88
C SER A 305 -7.75 7.11 6.65
N LEU A 306 -8.42 7.86 5.77
CA LEU A 306 -8.93 7.35 4.49
C LEU A 306 -7.81 6.76 3.61
N LEU A 307 -6.60 7.32 3.66
CA LEU A 307 -5.46 6.81 2.90
C LEU A 307 -4.81 5.57 3.55
N TYR A 308 -4.96 5.41 4.87
CA TYR A 308 -4.38 4.30 5.64
C TYR A 308 -5.34 3.12 5.79
N ALA A 309 -6.63 3.39 5.77
CA ALA A 309 -7.71 2.45 5.98
C ALA A 309 -8.84 2.71 4.95
N PRO A 310 -8.61 2.36 3.65
CA PRO A 310 -9.45 2.85 2.56
C PRO A 310 -10.79 2.11 2.40
N ASN A 311 -11.02 1.02 3.12
CA ASN A 311 -12.18 0.16 2.94
C ASN A 311 -13.02 0.09 4.23
N ILE A 312 -14.30 -0.29 4.10
CA ILE A 312 -15.19 -0.54 5.24
C ILE A 312 -14.60 -1.59 6.19
N ASN A 313 -13.99 -2.61 5.65
CA ASN A 313 -13.36 -3.69 6.40
C ASN A 313 -12.11 -3.23 7.19
N SER A 314 -11.38 -2.23 6.71
CA SER A 314 -10.15 -1.74 7.34
C SER A 314 -10.37 -1.32 8.80
N TYR A 315 -11.48 -0.67 9.11
CA TYR A 315 -11.82 -0.12 10.43
C TYR A 315 -12.15 -1.20 11.46
N LYS A 316 -12.52 -2.40 11.00
CA LYS A 316 -12.79 -3.55 11.90
C LYS A 316 -11.51 -4.09 12.55
N ARG A 317 -10.34 -3.68 12.06
CA ARG A 317 -9.04 -4.03 12.63
C ARG A 317 -8.72 -3.24 13.89
N PHE A 318 -9.24 -2.01 14.05
CA PHE A 318 -8.96 -1.13 15.18
C PHE A 318 -9.70 -1.56 16.44
N GLN A 319 -9.13 -2.52 17.16
CA GLN A 319 -9.69 -3.07 18.40
C GLN A 319 -8.67 -2.97 19.54
N PRO A 320 -9.06 -2.57 20.76
CA PRO A 320 -8.15 -2.59 21.90
C PRO A 320 -7.54 -3.98 22.13
N GLY A 321 -6.22 -4.01 22.32
CA GLY A 321 -5.49 -5.25 22.59
C GLY A 321 -5.17 -6.12 21.36
N SER A 322 -5.45 -5.63 20.14
CA SER A 322 -5.19 -6.34 18.88
C SER A 322 -3.87 -5.94 18.20
N PHE A 323 -3.01 -5.17 18.87
CA PHE A 323 -1.83 -4.50 18.29
C PHE A 323 -2.11 -3.53 17.14
N ALA A 324 -3.37 -3.42 16.68
CA ALA A 324 -3.80 -2.32 15.82
C ALA A 324 -4.11 -1.09 16.69
N PRO A 325 -3.59 0.09 16.37
CA PRO A 325 -3.76 1.28 17.21
C PRO A 325 -5.19 1.80 17.17
N THR A 326 -5.66 2.34 18.29
CA THR A 326 -6.97 3.00 18.39
C THR A 326 -6.87 4.48 18.74
N ALA A 327 -5.68 4.96 19.10
CA ALA A 327 -5.46 6.30 19.63
C ALA A 327 -4.41 7.08 18.84
N VAL A 328 -4.59 8.40 18.76
CA VAL A 328 -3.62 9.33 18.18
C VAL A 328 -2.50 9.58 19.18
N ALA A 329 -1.51 8.72 19.16
CA ALA A 329 -0.39 8.75 20.11
C ALA A 329 0.91 8.29 19.45
N TRP A 330 2.03 8.76 20.00
CA TRP A 330 3.36 8.28 19.63
C TRP A 330 4.16 7.81 20.85
N GLY A 331 5.09 6.89 20.65
CA GLY A 331 5.93 6.42 21.72
C GLY A 331 7.21 5.76 21.24
N HIS A 332 8.22 5.71 22.12
CA HIS A 332 9.46 4.98 21.86
C HIS A 332 9.22 3.48 22.04
N ASP A 333 9.42 2.73 20.95
CA ASP A 333 9.24 1.27 20.89
C ASP A 333 7.91 0.78 21.51
N ASN A 334 6.84 1.58 21.36
CA ASN A 334 5.53 1.31 21.95
C ASN A 334 4.53 0.85 20.90
N ARG A 335 4.23 -0.45 20.86
CA ARG A 335 3.31 -1.08 19.91
C ARG A 335 1.82 -0.76 20.15
N THR A 336 1.46 -0.07 21.24
CA THR A 336 0.08 0.37 21.49
C THR A 336 -0.22 1.72 20.84
N CYS A 337 0.82 2.45 20.41
CA CYS A 337 0.69 3.75 19.75
C CYS A 337 0.48 3.64 18.23
N SER A 338 -0.14 4.64 17.65
CA SER A 338 -0.27 4.78 16.18
C SER A 338 1.08 5.00 15.51
N LEU A 339 1.95 5.77 16.17
CA LEU A 339 3.29 6.08 15.70
C LEU A 339 4.32 5.56 16.68
N ARG A 340 5.13 4.62 16.23
CA ARG A 340 6.19 4.00 17.03
C ARG A 340 7.54 4.47 16.54
N VAL A 341 8.29 5.17 17.39
CA VAL A 341 9.67 5.62 17.09
C VAL A 341 10.64 4.51 17.45
N VAL A 342 11.45 4.11 16.49
CA VAL A 342 12.40 2.98 16.64
C VAL A 342 13.77 3.31 16.05
N GLY A 343 14.75 2.47 16.38
CA GLY A 343 16.12 2.60 15.92
C GLY A 343 16.89 3.74 16.60
N HIS A 344 18.14 3.90 16.25
CA HIS A 344 19.04 4.95 16.73
C HIS A 344 20.12 5.23 15.68
N GLY A 345 20.69 6.43 15.68
CA GLY A 345 21.65 6.86 14.69
C GLY A 345 21.14 6.61 13.26
N ARG A 346 21.90 5.93 12.42
CA ARG A 346 21.54 5.63 11.02
C ARG A 346 20.25 4.83 10.85
N SER A 347 19.77 4.14 11.89
CA SER A 347 18.52 3.36 11.83
C SER A 347 17.30 4.10 12.39
N ARG A 348 17.46 5.36 12.81
CA ARG A 348 16.36 6.17 13.37
C ARG A 348 15.24 6.32 12.36
N ARG A 349 13.99 5.94 12.76
CA ARG A 349 12.80 6.03 11.94
C ARG A 349 11.55 6.00 12.82
N PHE A 350 10.41 6.26 12.24
CA PHE A 350 9.13 5.94 12.85
C PHE A 350 8.38 4.92 11.99
N GLU A 351 7.45 4.24 12.64
CA GLU A 351 6.52 3.27 12.07
C GLU A 351 5.10 3.81 12.24
N ASN A 352 4.35 3.95 11.15
CA ASN A 352 2.90 4.19 11.21
C ASN A 352 2.19 2.84 11.20
N ARG A 353 1.41 2.57 12.23
CA ARG A 353 0.76 1.28 12.48
C ARG A 353 -0.72 1.23 12.08
N LEU A 354 -1.28 2.36 11.58
CA LEU A 354 -2.66 2.41 11.09
C LEU A 354 -2.90 1.58 9.83
N PRO A 355 -2.02 1.59 8.82
CA PRO A 355 -2.31 0.93 7.56
C PRO A 355 -2.56 -0.58 7.73
N GLY A 356 -3.59 -1.08 7.05
CA GLY A 356 -3.92 -2.49 6.95
C GLY A 356 -3.37 -3.14 5.68
N GLY A 357 -3.45 -4.47 5.58
CA GLY A 357 -2.99 -5.22 4.41
C GLY A 357 -3.71 -4.87 3.10
N ASP A 358 -4.85 -4.20 3.19
CA ASP A 358 -5.67 -3.73 2.07
C ASP A 358 -5.32 -2.31 1.58
N VAL A 359 -4.29 -1.69 2.14
CA VAL A 359 -3.86 -0.34 1.81
C VAL A 359 -3.36 -0.22 0.37
N ASN A 360 -3.53 0.97 -0.23
CA ASN A 360 -2.80 1.39 -1.41
C ASN A 360 -1.45 1.98 -0.96
N PRO A 361 -0.31 1.33 -1.23
CA PRO A 361 0.98 1.75 -0.70
C PRO A 361 1.40 3.16 -1.14
N TYR A 362 1.03 3.55 -2.36
CA TYR A 362 1.37 4.87 -2.89
C TYR A 362 0.63 5.99 -2.16
N LEU A 363 -0.69 5.82 -1.95
CA LEU A 363 -1.50 6.80 -1.26
C LEU A 363 -1.14 6.92 0.22
N ALA A 364 -0.94 5.77 0.89
CA ALA A 364 -0.54 5.78 2.29
C ALA A 364 0.83 6.44 2.48
N THR A 365 1.80 6.10 1.63
CA THR A 365 3.14 6.73 1.69
C THR A 365 3.09 8.22 1.33
N ALA A 366 2.25 8.61 0.35
CA ALA A 366 2.02 10.02 0.06
C ALA A 366 1.42 10.76 1.27
N GLY A 367 0.48 10.13 1.99
CA GLY A 367 -0.06 10.65 3.25
C GLY A 367 1.00 10.87 4.31
N LEU A 368 1.89 9.89 4.50
CA LEU A 368 3.00 10.00 5.45
C LEU A 368 3.95 11.16 5.11
N VAL A 369 4.35 11.28 3.85
CA VAL A 369 5.24 12.36 3.41
C VAL A 369 4.55 13.72 3.54
N ALA A 370 3.29 13.82 3.09
CA ALA A 370 2.51 15.06 3.17
C ALA A 370 2.29 15.52 4.61
N ALA A 371 1.91 14.60 5.51
CA ALA A 371 1.74 14.89 6.93
C ALA A 371 3.04 15.40 7.58
N GLY A 372 4.16 14.75 7.26
CA GLY A 372 5.47 15.18 7.76
C GLY A 372 5.89 16.54 7.23
N LEU A 373 5.69 16.81 5.94
CA LEU A 373 5.96 18.10 5.32
C LEU A 373 5.12 19.19 6.00
N TYR A 374 3.84 18.96 6.23
CA TYR A 374 2.98 19.91 6.95
C TYR A 374 3.53 20.23 8.33
N GLY A 375 4.00 19.24 9.08
CA GLY A 375 4.62 19.46 10.39
C GLY A 375 5.90 20.29 10.32
N VAL A 376 6.73 20.11 9.30
CA VAL A 376 7.97 20.87 9.09
C VAL A 376 7.68 22.28 8.61
N GLU A 377 6.82 22.46 7.62
CA GLU A 377 6.47 23.77 7.03
C GLU A 377 5.76 24.69 8.05
N HIS A 378 5.01 24.11 9.00
CA HIS A 378 4.31 24.84 10.07
C HIS A 378 5.02 24.79 11.42
N GLU A 379 6.24 24.24 11.50
CA GLU A 379 7.06 24.13 12.71
C GLU A 379 6.26 23.58 13.92
N LEU A 380 5.45 22.55 13.69
CA LEU A 380 4.57 21.99 14.71
C LEU A 380 5.36 21.42 15.88
N ALA A 381 4.95 21.76 17.12
CA ALA A 381 5.52 21.19 18.32
C ALA A 381 5.06 19.73 18.51
N LEU A 382 6.00 18.82 18.78
CA LEU A 382 5.68 17.42 19.05
C LEU A 382 5.00 17.31 20.43
N PRO A 383 3.79 16.70 20.53
CA PRO A 383 3.13 16.43 21.79
C PRO A 383 3.93 15.51 22.71
N GLU A 384 3.54 15.42 23.99
CA GLU A 384 4.19 14.55 24.97
C GLU A 384 4.13 13.08 24.53
N VAL A 385 5.21 12.33 24.85
CA VAL A 385 5.36 10.92 24.54
C VAL A 385 4.42 10.05 25.37
N CYS A 386 3.79 9.08 24.75
CA CYS A 386 3.05 8.03 25.44
C CYS A 386 4.03 7.01 26.05
N THR A 387 4.11 6.96 27.37
CA THR A 387 4.99 6.03 28.11
C THR A 387 4.27 4.77 28.61
N GLY A 388 2.96 4.66 28.40
CA GLY A 388 2.14 3.56 28.86
C GLY A 388 1.32 2.89 27.77
N ASN A 389 0.18 2.33 28.17
CA ASN A 389 -0.76 1.67 27.27
C ASN A 389 -1.70 2.70 26.61
N ALA A 390 -1.51 2.99 25.32
CA ALA A 390 -2.33 3.94 24.59
C ALA A 390 -3.81 3.53 24.47
N TYR A 391 -4.14 2.23 24.58
CA TYR A 391 -5.54 1.77 24.55
C TYR A 391 -6.37 2.22 25.76
N THR A 392 -5.73 2.49 26.88
CA THR A 392 -6.41 2.84 28.15
C THR A 392 -6.19 4.29 28.54
N SER A 393 -5.53 5.09 27.71
CA SER A 393 -5.22 6.49 27.95
C SER A 393 -6.25 7.41 27.29
N GLU A 394 -6.37 8.63 27.78
CA GLU A 394 -7.32 9.65 27.28
C GLU A 394 -6.76 10.37 26.05
N TYR A 395 -6.36 9.62 25.02
CA TYR A 395 -5.99 10.18 23.72
C TYR A 395 -7.19 10.30 22.79
N GLU A 396 -7.10 11.22 21.84
CA GLU A 396 -8.04 11.26 20.72
C GLU A 396 -8.02 9.93 19.98
N GLN A 397 -9.21 9.42 19.61
CA GLN A 397 -9.32 8.12 18.96
C GLN A 397 -9.23 8.27 17.43
N VAL A 398 -8.64 7.28 16.77
CA VAL A 398 -8.69 7.18 15.32
C VAL A 398 -10.13 6.93 14.85
N PRO A 399 -10.51 7.28 13.60
CA PRO A 399 -11.82 6.98 13.07
C PRO A 399 -12.15 5.49 13.17
N THR A 400 -13.41 5.19 13.46
CA THR A 400 -13.89 3.82 13.64
C THR A 400 -14.68 3.28 12.45
N THR A 401 -14.96 4.15 11.48
CA THR A 401 -15.70 3.81 10.25
C THR A 401 -15.16 4.54 9.05
N LEU A 402 -15.34 3.95 7.85
CA LEU A 402 -15.02 4.61 6.59
C LEU A 402 -15.78 5.93 6.42
N ARG A 403 -17.03 6.01 6.92
CA ARG A 403 -17.85 7.23 6.86
C ARG A 403 -17.20 8.38 7.63
N GLU A 404 -16.81 8.12 8.88
CA GLU A 404 -16.11 9.12 9.71
C GLU A 404 -14.81 9.60 9.05
N ALA A 405 -14.02 8.67 8.50
CA ALA A 405 -12.77 9.01 7.82
C ALA A 405 -13.00 9.80 6.52
N ALA A 406 -14.06 9.48 5.76
CA ALA A 406 -14.43 10.22 4.57
C ALA A 406 -14.88 11.66 4.91
N ASP A 407 -15.66 11.84 5.99
CA ASP A 407 -16.09 13.15 6.46
C ASP A 407 -14.91 14.01 6.94
N LEU A 408 -13.96 13.40 7.66
CA LEU A 408 -12.73 14.07 8.10
C LEU A 408 -11.84 14.47 6.92
N TRP A 409 -11.67 13.57 5.95
CA TRP A 409 -10.90 13.84 4.73
C TRP A 409 -11.48 15.02 3.93
N GLU A 410 -12.80 15.04 3.74
CA GLU A 410 -13.51 16.11 3.03
C GLU A 410 -13.33 17.48 3.72
N ALA A 411 -13.44 17.49 5.04
CA ALA A 411 -13.35 18.70 5.86
C ALA A 411 -11.91 19.19 6.02
N SER A 412 -10.90 18.32 5.83
CA SER A 412 -9.51 18.57 6.18
C SER A 412 -8.87 19.69 5.37
N PRO A 413 -8.43 20.79 6.01
CA PRO A 413 -7.60 21.80 5.35
C PRO A 413 -6.21 21.24 5.00
N ILE A 414 -5.67 20.34 5.81
CA ILE A 414 -4.36 19.71 5.60
C ILE A 414 -4.39 18.86 4.33
N ALA A 415 -5.46 18.09 4.09
CA ALA A 415 -5.60 17.29 2.88
C ALA A 415 -5.68 18.17 1.62
N LYS A 416 -6.45 19.24 1.67
CA LYS A 416 -6.59 20.19 0.55
C LYS A 416 -5.29 20.94 0.24
N GLU A 417 -4.55 21.35 1.25
CA GLU A 417 -3.24 21.97 1.11
C GLU A 417 -2.23 21.00 0.49
N ALA A 418 -2.18 19.75 0.99
CA ALA A 418 -1.20 18.76 0.56
C ALA A 418 -1.46 18.20 -0.84
N PHE A 419 -2.72 17.87 -1.16
CA PHE A 419 -3.08 17.11 -2.35
C PHE A 419 -3.84 17.90 -3.41
N GLY A 420 -4.48 19.02 -3.02
CA GLY A 420 -5.36 19.82 -3.86
C GLY A 420 -6.79 19.26 -3.93
N GLU A 421 -7.74 20.13 -4.27
CA GLU A 421 -9.18 19.81 -4.27
C GLU A 421 -9.54 18.63 -5.19
N GLU A 422 -8.88 18.50 -6.34
CA GLU A 422 -9.16 17.44 -7.31
C GLU A 422 -8.85 16.05 -6.74
N VAL A 423 -7.68 15.87 -6.13
CA VAL A 423 -7.28 14.57 -5.53
C VAL A 423 -8.16 14.28 -4.31
N VAL A 424 -8.45 15.29 -3.49
CA VAL A 424 -9.34 15.14 -2.32
C VAL A 424 -10.73 14.67 -2.76
N ALA A 425 -11.32 15.33 -3.75
CA ALA A 425 -12.64 14.96 -4.28
C ALA A 425 -12.64 13.56 -4.92
N HIS A 426 -11.57 13.20 -5.61
CA HIS A 426 -11.45 11.91 -6.29
C HIS A 426 -11.49 10.74 -5.30
N TYR A 427 -10.67 10.76 -4.25
CA TYR A 427 -10.62 9.68 -3.25
C TYR A 427 -11.80 9.74 -2.26
N LEU A 428 -12.38 10.91 -2.03
CA LEU A 428 -13.64 11.04 -1.32
C LEU A 428 -14.77 10.32 -2.07
N ASN A 429 -14.85 10.50 -3.41
CA ASN A 429 -15.86 9.82 -4.21
C ASN A 429 -15.71 8.30 -4.16
N MET A 430 -14.48 7.78 -4.21
CA MET A 430 -14.21 6.34 -4.03
C MET A 430 -14.82 5.82 -2.73
N ALA A 431 -14.61 6.50 -1.61
CA ALA A 431 -15.17 6.10 -0.32
C ALA A 431 -16.71 6.20 -0.28
N ARG A 432 -17.28 7.25 -0.86
CA ARG A 432 -18.73 7.46 -0.89
C ARG A 432 -19.46 6.41 -1.73
N VAL A 433 -18.91 6.04 -2.88
CA VAL A 433 -19.44 4.96 -3.72
C VAL A 433 -19.49 3.65 -2.95
N GLU A 434 -18.40 3.30 -2.26
CA GLU A 434 -18.33 2.09 -1.44
C GLU A 434 -19.34 2.12 -0.27
N LEU A 435 -19.51 3.28 0.39
CA LEU A 435 -20.48 3.44 1.46
C LEU A 435 -21.91 3.27 0.98
N VAL A 436 -22.27 3.82 -0.18
CA VAL A 436 -23.60 3.68 -0.77
C VAL A 436 -23.90 2.21 -1.08
N ALA A 437 -22.95 1.50 -1.67
CA ALA A 437 -23.09 0.09 -1.98
C ALA A 437 -23.24 -0.77 -0.70
N TYR A 438 -22.43 -0.49 0.32
CA TYR A 438 -22.50 -1.18 1.60
C TYR A 438 -23.81 -0.93 2.35
N ASP A 439 -24.28 0.31 2.39
CA ASP A 439 -25.53 0.67 3.07
C ASP A 439 -26.76 0.02 2.41
N ALA A 440 -26.68 -0.32 1.11
CA ALA A 440 -27.71 -1.04 0.39
C ALA A 440 -27.62 -2.56 0.53
N ALA A 441 -26.48 -3.09 0.96
CA ALA A 441 -26.24 -4.52 1.06
C ALA A 441 -26.94 -5.13 2.27
N VAL A 442 -27.69 -6.25 2.05
CA VAL A 442 -28.26 -7.05 3.14
C VAL A 442 -27.22 -8.05 3.62
N THR A 443 -26.69 -7.83 4.82
CA THR A 443 -25.61 -8.63 5.38
C THR A 443 -26.13 -9.88 6.11
N ASP A 444 -25.27 -10.87 6.31
CA ASP A 444 -25.61 -12.06 7.12
C ASP A 444 -25.83 -11.74 8.61
N TRP A 445 -25.31 -10.62 9.10
CA TRP A 445 -25.60 -10.10 10.43
C TRP A 445 -27.10 -9.78 10.57
N GLU A 446 -27.67 -9.06 9.62
CA GLU A 446 -29.08 -8.69 9.58
C GLU A 446 -29.97 -9.93 9.44
N LEU A 447 -29.61 -10.83 8.49
CA LEU A 447 -30.35 -12.09 8.31
C LEU A 447 -30.42 -12.91 9.59
N ARG A 448 -29.31 -13.10 10.30
CA ARG A 448 -29.27 -13.85 11.56
C ARG A 448 -30.07 -13.19 12.68
N ARG A 449 -30.12 -11.87 12.71
CA ARG A 449 -30.82 -11.13 13.76
C ARG A 449 -32.30 -10.96 13.52
N SER A 450 -32.69 -10.76 12.27
CA SER A 450 -34.04 -10.27 11.94
C SER A 450 -34.95 -11.35 11.39
N PHE A 451 -34.43 -12.40 10.74
CA PHE A 451 -35.23 -13.35 9.94
C PHE A 451 -36.36 -14.02 10.72
N GLU A 452 -36.16 -14.41 11.96
CA GLU A 452 -37.15 -15.09 12.79
C GLU A 452 -37.53 -14.29 14.04
N ARG A 453 -36.68 -13.37 14.47
CA ARG A 453 -36.80 -12.75 15.80
C ARG A 453 -37.49 -11.39 15.80
N LEU A 454 -37.64 -10.76 14.65
CA LEU A 454 -38.29 -9.45 14.52
C LEU A 454 -39.52 -9.50 13.65
#